data_b16aa2c41dc0672dfc97557ac4b638ae
#
_entry.id   b16aa2c41dc0672dfc97557ac4b638ae
#
_cell.length_a   1.000
_cell.length_b   1.000
_cell.length_c   1.000
_cell.angle_alpha   90.00
_cell.angle_beta   90.00
_cell.angle_gamma   90.00
#
_symmetry.space_group_name_H-M   'P 1'
#
loop_
_entity.id
_entity.type
_entity.pdbx_description
1 polymer ?
#
loop_
_entity_poly.entity_id
_entity_poly.type
_entity_poly.pdbx_seq_one_letter_code
_entity_poly.pdbx_strand_id
1 'polypeptide(L)'
;MKFSKYNIIHTTENQEHILFNSLWGSTFVISPSVKQAIESSNPTLLTEEENRLFIKYNALIPDEYNESCIYNHFYNKSRYGKKCLTATVLLTWSCNFRCIYCYEGAGELRCENMTKNRAGAIANFLIKCSEEQRGELIHVVLFGGEPLL
;
A
#
# COMPACT_ATOMS: atom_id res chain seq x y z
N MET A 1 12.38 -2.24 27.23
CA MET A 1 12.25 -2.51 25.78
C MET A 1 11.23 -3.62 25.58
N LYS A 2 10.40 -3.51 24.57
CA LYS A 2 9.39 -4.50 24.16
C LYS A 2 9.48 -4.76 22.66
N PHE A 3 9.06 -5.93 22.23
CA PHE A 3 8.89 -6.20 20.79
C PHE A 3 7.74 -5.36 20.23
N SER A 4 7.91 -4.87 18.99
CA SER A 4 6.85 -4.20 18.26
C SER A 4 5.65 -5.14 18.09
N LYS A 5 4.43 -4.64 18.32
CA LYS A 5 3.19 -5.41 18.07
C LYS A 5 2.89 -5.62 16.59
N TYR A 6 3.60 -4.93 15.71
CA TYR A 6 3.50 -5.08 14.26
C TYR A 6 4.49 -6.10 13.69
N ASN A 7 5.24 -6.78 14.54
CA ASN A 7 6.08 -7.91 14.16
C ASN A 7 5.22 -9.13 13.82
N ILE A 8 5.40 -9.67 12.64
CA ILE A 8 4.72 -10.86 12.13
C ILE A 8 5.80 -11.88 11.81
N ILE A 9 5.66 -13.10 12.32
CA ILE A 9 6.58 -14.19 12.04
C ILE A 9 5.91 -15.15 11.07
N HIS A 10 6.62 -15.49 10.01
CA HIS A 10 6.26 -16.53 9.08
C HIS A 10 7.36 -17.62 9.07
N THR A 11 6.95 -18.88 9.07
CA THR A 11 7.88 -20.00 8.91
C THR A 11 7.66 -20.59 7.52
N THR A 12 8.73 -20.63 6.73
CA THR A 12 8.70 -21.18 5.37
C THR A 12 8.61 -22.70 5.38
N GLU A 13 8.36 -23.32 4.24
CA GLU A 13 8.38 -24.77 4.06
C GLU A 13 9.76 -25.37 4.39
N ASN A 14 10.84 -24.60 4.17
CA ASN A 14 12.22 -24.98 4.50
C ASN A 14 12.58 -24.75 5.97
N GLN A 15 11.62 -24.50 6.85
CA GLN A 15 11.82 -24.21 8.28
C GLN A 15 12.63 -22.94 8.57
N GLU A 16 12.77 -22.04 7.62
CA GLU A 16 13.34 -20.72 7.85
C GLU A 16 12.30 -19.79 8.48
N HIS A 17 12.69 -19.00 9.48
CA HIS A 17 11.80 -18.05 10.11
C HIS A 17 12.05 -16.64 9.59
N ILE A 18 11.02 -16.00 9.10
CA ILE A 18 11.05 -14.62 8.60
C ILE A 18 10.24 -13.74 9.55
N LEU A 19 10.86 -12.71 10.07
CA LEU A 19 10.22 -11.63 10.82
C LEU A 19 9.96 -10.47 9.88
N PHE A 20 8.72 -10.04 9.77
CA PHE A 20 8.30 -8.85 9.04
C PHE A 20 7.62 -7.86 9.99
N ASN A 21 8.11 -6.63 10.03
CA ASN A 21 7.42 -5.55 10.74
C ASN A 21 6.52 -4.76 9.78
N SER A 22 5.22 -4.90 9.93
CA SER A 22 4.24 -4.33 9.00
C SER A 22 4.06 -2.81 9.12
N LEU A 23 4.52 -2.19 10.23
CA LEU A 23 4.48 -0.74 10.40
C LEU A 23 5.67 -0.04 9.71
N TRP A 24 6.84 -0.64 9.78
CA TRP A 24 8.10 -0.06 9.30
C TRP A 24 8.64 -0.69 8.02
N GLY A 25 8.07 -1.83 7.60
CA GLY A 25 8.45 -2.55 6.38
C GLY A 25 9.78 -3.30 6.50
N SER A 26 10.36 -3.41 7.68
CA SER A 26 11.61 -4.15 7.88
C SER A 26 11.38 -5.66 7.86
N THR A 27 12.33 -6.39 7.24
CA THR A 27 12.26 -7.85 7.10
C THR A 27 13.59 -8.48 7.51
N PHE A 28 13.51 -9.56 8.27
CA PHE A 28 14.68 -10.29 8.77
C PHE A 28 14.50 -11.80 8.62
N VAL A 29 15.57 -12.51 8.32
CA VAL A 29 15.65 -13.95 8.60
C VAL A 29 16.11 -14.07 10.04
N ILE A 30 15.38 -14.81 10.85
CA ILE A 30 15.62 -14.94 12.29
C ILE A 30 15.90 -16.39 12.67
N SER A 31 16.72 -16.57 13.72
CA SER A 31 17.00 -17.88 14.29
C SER A 31 15.80 -18.40 15.11
N PRO A 32 15.72 -19.72 15.38
CA PRO A 32 14.70 -20.28 16.28
C PRO A 32 14.74 -19.68 17.68
N SER A 33 15.92 -19.30 18.19
CA SER A 33 16.07 -18.64 19.50
C SER A 33 15.45 -17.26 19.51
N VAL A 34 15.64 -16.47 18.45
CA VAL A 34 14.98 -15.15 18.28
C VAL A 34 13.47 -15.29 18.16
N LYS A 35 12.98 -16.28 17.41
CA LYS A 35 11.55 -16.60 17.36
C LYS A 35 10.99 -16.86 18.76
N GLN A 36 11.65 -17.71 19.54
CA GLN A 36 11.26 -18.01 20.92
C GLN A 36 11.26 -16.76 21.81
N ALA A 37 12.25 -15.87 21.65
CA ALA A 37 12.31 -14.60 22.38
C ALA A 37 11.09 -13.72 22.09
N ILE A 38 10.68 -13.64 20.82
CA ILE A 38 9.50 -12.85 20.40
C ILE A 38 8.21 -13.49 20.92
N GLU A 39 8.04 -14.80 20.75
CA GLU A 39 6.86 -15.53 21.20
C GLU A 39 6.66 -15.49 22.72
N SER A 40 7.77 -15.53 23.47
CA SER A 40 7.75 -15.36 24.93
C SER A 40 7.71 -13.91 25.40
N SER A 41 7.70 -12.95 24.48
CA SER A 41 7.79 -11.51 24.77
C SER A 41 8.98 -11.14 25.67
N ASN A 42 10.08 -11.85 25.56
CA ASN A 42 11.24 -11.68 26.40
C ASN A 42 12.48 -11.20 25.60
N PRO A 43 12.71 -9.89 25.50
CA PRO A 43 13.85 -9.32 24.76
C PRO A 43 15.21 -9.65 25.37
N THR A 44 15.28 -10.11 26.64
CA THR A 44 16.56 -10.43 27.29
C THR A 44 17.22 -11.67 26.73
N LEU A 45 16.49 -12.46 25.95
CA LEU A 45 17.01 -13.64 25.26
C LEU A 45 17.78 -13.30 23.97
N LEU A 46 17.70 -12.04 23.50
CA LEU A 46 18.44 -11.58 22.34
C LEU A 46 19.91 -11.30 22.69
N THR A 47 20.79 -11.57 21.74
CA THR A 47 22.19 -11.14 21.81
C THR A 47 22.28 -9.61 21.69
N GLU A 48 23.44 -9.04 22.07
CA GLU A 48 23.64 -7.58 21.92
C GLU A 48 23.55 -7.13 20.46
N GLU A 49 24.01 -7.94 19.51
CA GLU A 49 23.96 -7.63 18.09
C GLU A 49 22.53 -7.65 17.57
N GLU A 50 21.74 -8.67 17.92
CA GLU A 50 20.32 -8.76 17.59
C GLU A 50 19.52 -7.62 18.21
N ASN A 51 19.80 -7.26 19.46
CA ASN A 51 19.18 -6.10 20.11
C ASN A 51 19.45 -4.82 19.33
N ARG A 52 20.72 -4.53 18.99
CA ARG A 52 21.08 -3.33 18.20
C ARG A 52 20.39 -3.30 16.85
N LEU A 53 20.36 -4.45 16.17
CA LEU A 53 19.70 -4.58 14.87
C LEU A 53 18.20 -4.33 14.98
N PHE A 54 17.53 -4.94 15.94
CA PHE A 54 16.07 -4.83 16.12
C PHE A 54 15.66 -3.43 16.56
N ILE A 55 16.46 -2.75 17.40
CA ILE A 55 16.24 -1.34 17.74
C ILE A 55 16.38 -0.45 16.50
N LYS A 56 17.45 -0.64 15.73
CA LYS A 56 17.70 0.16 14.51
C LYS A 56 16.55 0.13 13.52
N TYR A 57 15.87 -1.01 13.42
CA TYR A 57 14.78 -1.23 12.46
C TYR A 57 13.40 -1.30 13.10
N ASN A 58 13.28 -0.86 14.35
CA ASN A 58 12.01 -0.77 15.10
C ASN A 58 11.26 -2.11 15.29
N ALA A 59 11.94 -3.23 15.20
CA ALA A 59 11.40 -4.54 15.61
C ALA A 59 11.39 -4.68 17.15
N LEU A 60 12.28 -3.96 17.84
CA LEU A 60 12.34 -3.78 19.29
C LEU A 60 12.28 -2.28 19.61
N ILE A 61 11.38 -1.87 20.51
CA ILE A 61 11.07 -0.47 20.81
C ILE A 61 11.05 -0.19 22.32
N PRO A 62 11.21 1.07 22.75
CA PRO A 62 11.02 1.44 24.14
C PRO A 62 9.63 1.11 24.70
N ASP A 63 9.53 0.79 25.98
CA ASP A 63 8.26 0.38 26.62
C ASP A 63 7.20 1.48 26.56
N GLU A 64 7.62 2.74 26.71
CA GLU A 64 6.77 3.94 26.64
C GLU A 64 6.30 4.27 25.21
N TYR A 65 6.85 3.62 24.19
CA TYR A 65 6.55 3.95 22.80
C TYR A 65 5.16 3.48 22.39
N ASN A 66 4.33 4.43 21.94
CA ASN A 66 2.96 4.12 21.51
C ASN A 66 2.86 4.00 19.98
N GLU A 67 3.01 2.79 19.48
CA GLU A 67 2.92 2.50 18.05
C GLU A 67 1.55 2.81 17.44
N SER A 68 0.47 2.79 18.22
CA SER A 68 -0.85 3.13 17.71
C SER A 68 -0.93 4.61 17.30
N CYS A 69 -0.25 5.51 18.02
CA CYS A 69 -0.17 6.92 17.65
C CYS A 69 0.58 7.10 16.32
N ILE A 70 1.65 6.35 16.12
CA ILE A 70 2.45 6.39 14.88
C ILE A 70 1.64 5.85 13.71
N TYR A 71 1.01 4.69 13.90
CA TYR A 71 0.11 4.13 12.89
C TYR A 71 -0.98 5.13 12.50
N ASN A 72 -1.66 5.73 13.48
CA ASN A 72 -2.69 6.73 13.22
C ASN A 72 -2.13 7.97 12.52
N HIS A 73 -0.91 8.39 12.85
CA HIS A 73 -0.25 9.49 12.13
C HIS A 73 -0.02 9.14 10.65
N PHE A 74 0.55 7.98 10.34
CA PHE A 74 0.75 7.55 8.96
C PHE A 74 -0.57 7.35 8.21
N TYR A 75 -1.55 6.73 8.86
CA TYR A 75 -2.88 6.54 8.31
C TYR A 75 -3.55 7.88 7.95
N ASN A 76 -3.57 8.81 8.88
CA ASN A 76 -4.17 10.12 8.68
C ASN A 76 -3.41 10.92 7.61
N LYS A 77 -2.08 10.88 7.63
CA LYS A 77 -1.23 11.51 6.60
C LYS A 77 -1.49 10.92 5.21
N SER A 78 -1.63 9.60 5.11
CA SER A 78 -1.95 8.94 3.84
C SER A 78 -3.35 9.28 3.35
N ARG A 79 -4.33 9.31 4.26
CA ARG A 79 -5.74 9.49 3.92
C ARG A 79 -6.13 10.96 3.69
N TYR A 80 -5.59 11.86 4.50
CA TYR A 80 -6.01 13.26 4.53
C TYR A 80 -4.90 14.25 4.15
N GLY A 81 -3.66 13.81 4.10
CA GLY A 81 -2.51 14.67 3.80
C GLY A 81 -2.21 14.86 2.32
N LYS A 82 -2.84 14.10 1.43
CA LYS A 82 -2.58 14.20 -0.01
C LYS A 82 -3.43 15.31 -0.62
N LYS A 83 -2.78 16.29 -1.18
CA LYS A 83 -3.38 17.31 -2.06
C LYS A 83 -3.38 16.81 -3.52
N CYS A 84 -3.80 15.56 -3.74
CA CYS A 84 -3.82 14.95 -5.06
C CYS A 84 -5.21 14.38 -5.34
N LEU A 85 -5.84 14.88 -6.39
CA LEU A 85 -7.06 14.31 -6.93
C LEU A 85 -6.70 13.17 -7.88
N THR A 86 -7.13 11.95 -7.59
CA THR A 86 -6.96 10.81 -8.49
C THR A 86 -8.30 10.48 -9.15
N ALA A 87 -8.31 10.42 -10.47
CA ALA A 87 -9.49 10.07 -11.26
C ALA A 87 -9.15 8.95 -12.26
N THR A 88 -10.02 7.95 -12.37
CA THR A 88 -9.96 6.96 -13.44
C THR A 88 -10.98 7.35 -14.48
N VAL A 89 -10.52 7.58 -15.71
CA VAL A 89 -11.35 8.04 -16.83
C VAL A 89 -11.45 6.96 -17.88
N LEU A 90 -12.66 6.44 -18.11
CA LEU A 90 -12.92 5.44 -19.12
C LEU A 90 -12.95 6.10 -20.50
N LEU A 91 -12.01 5.74 -21.37
CA LEU A 91 -11.87 6.30 -22.72
C LEU A 91 -12.70 5.56 -23.77
N THR A 92 -12.72 4.23 -23.67
CA THR A 92 -13.35 3.37 -24.67
C THR A 92 -13.77 2.05 -24.04
N TRP A 93 -14.82 1.45 -24.61
CA TRP A 93 -15.19 0.05 -24.38
C TRP A 93 -14.59 -0.89 -25.42
N SER A 94 -14.07 -0.35 -26.52
CA SER A 94 -13.44 -1.15 -27.57
C SER A 94 -12.16 -1.79 -27.09
N CYS A 95 -11.92 -3.05 -27.49
CA CYS A 95 -10.73 -3.80 -27.11
C CYS A 95 -10.38 -4.81 -28.23
N ASN A 96 -9.10 -4.91 -28.53
CA ASN A 96 -8.57 -5.90 -29.47
C ASN A 96 -8.09 -7.19 -28.79
N PHE A 97 -8.13 -7.24 -27.44
CA PHE A 97 -7.85 -8.44 -26.66
C PHE A 97 -9.11 -9.29 -26.42
N ARG A 98 -8.92 -10.54 -26.03
CA ARG A 98 -9.98 -11.52 -25.70
C ARG A 98 -9.62 -12.24 -24.39
N CYS A 99 -9.37 -11.46 -23.33
CA CYS A 99 -9.00 -12.01 -22.04
C CYS A 99 -10.14 -12.82 -21.45
N ILE A 100 -9.88 -14.06 -21.05
CA ILE A 100 -10.90 -14.99 -20.50
C ILE A 100 -11.50 -14.52 -19.17
N TYR A 101 -10.81 -13.63 -18.47
CA TYR A 101 -11.23 -13.03 -17.18
C TYR A 101 -11.77 -11.60 -17.34
N CYS A 102 -12.05 -11.16 -18.57
CA CYS A 102 -12.47 -9.78 -18.83
C CYS A 102 -13.89 -9.53 -18.32
N TYR A 103 -14.03 -8.70 -17.30
CA TYR A 103 -15.33 -8.30 -16.77
C TYR A 103 -16.07 -7.28 -17.64
N GLU A 104 -15.39 -6.65 -18.59
CA GLU A 104 -15.96 -5.70 -19.57
C GLU A 104 -16.46 -6.40 -20.83
N GLY A 105 -16.38 -7.73 -20.93
CA GLY A 105 -16.82 -8.50 -22.08
C GLY A 105 -15.94 -8.34 -23.32
N ALA A 106 -14.66 -7.98 -23.14
CA ALA A 106 -13.64 -7.86 -24.20
C ALA A 106 -14.11 -7.02 -25.42
N GLY A 107 -14.88 -5.96 -25.20
CA GLY A 107 -15.41 -5.09 -26.23
C GLY A 107 -16.65 -5.62 -26.99
N GLU A 108 -17.16 -6.80 -26.60
CA GLU A 108 -18.34 -7.39 -27.26
C GLU A 108 -19.66 -6.81 -26.75
N LEU A 109 -19.71 -6.40 -25.47
CA LEU A 109 -20.93 -5.88 -24.85
C LEU A 109 -21.20 -4.42 -25.18
N ARG A 110 -20.16 -3.62 -25.44
CA ARG A 110 -20.24 -2.17 -25.69
C ARG A 110 -19.10 -1.75 -26.61
N CYS A 111 -19.36 -0.74 -27.46
CA CYS A 111 -18.37 -0.19 -28.40
C CYS A 111 -18.34 1.33 -28.37
N GLU A 112 -18.69 1.94 -27.25
CA GLU A 112 -18.69 3.40 -27.12
C GLU A 112 -17.29 3.94 -26.85
N ASN A 113 -16.99 5.07 -27.49
CA ASN A 113 -15.74 5.80 -27.32
C ASN A 113 -15.99 7.19 -26.70
N MET A 114 -14.98 7.71 -26.00
CA MET A 114 -14.97 9.06 -25.48
C MET A 114 -15.06 10.08 -26.62
N THR A 115 -16.02 11.00 -26.54
CA THR A 115 -16.09 12.13 -27.47
C THR A 115 -15.28 13.32 -26.95
N LYS A 116 -14.84 14.21 -27.85
CA LYS A 116 -14.12 15.44 -27.46
C LYS A 116 -14.93 16.30 -26.47
N ASN A 117 -16.23 16.37 -26.66
CA ASN A 117 -17.10 17.15 -25.76
C ASN A 117 -17.15 16.55 -24.37
N ARG A 118 -17.27 15.21 -24.25
CA ARG A 118 -17.22 14.50 -22.96
C ARG A 118 -15.87 14.67 -22.29
N ALA A 119 -14.76 14.53 -23.06
CA ALA A 119 -13.41 14.72 -22.53
C ALA A 119 -13.22 16.15 -21.98
N GLY A 120 -13.68 17.17 -22.69
CA GLY A 120 -13.66 18.56 -22.22
C GLY A 120 -14.48 18.78 -20.95
N ALA A 121 -15.67 18.20 -20.89
CA ALA A 121 -16.52 18.29 -19.68
C ALA A 121 -15.86 17.61 -18.47
N ILE A 122 -15.24 16.42 -18.66
CA ILE A 122 -14.50 15.72 -17.60
C ILE A 122 -13.29 16.54 -17.15
N ALA A 123 -12.52 17.09 -18.08
CA ALA A 123 -11.35 17.92 -17.74
C ALA A 123 -11.76 19.12 -16.88
N ASN A 124 -12.81 19.86 -17.31
CA ASN A 124 -13.31 21.00 -16.54
C ASN A 124 -13.84 20.59 -15.15
N PHE A 125 -14.50 19.44 -15.04
CA PHE A 125 -14.96 18.90 -13.76
C PHE A 125 -13.78 18.59 -12.83
N LEU A 126 -12.74 17.92 -13.35
CA LEU A 126 -11.54 17.56 -12.54
C LEU A 126 -10.80 18.81 -12.08
N ILE A 127 -10.64 19.82 -12.95
CA ILE A 127 -10.02 21.10 -12.60
C ILE A 127 -10.81 21.76 -11.46
N LYS A 128 -12.11 21.88 -11.60
CA LYS A 128 -12.99 22.45 -10.57
C LYS A 128 -12.87 21.71 -9.24
N CYS A 129 -12.91 20.37 -9.25
CA CYS A 129 -12.76 19.57 -8.04
C CYS A 129 -11.38 19.79 -7.40
N SER A 130 -10.31 19.92 -8.19
CA SER A 130 -8.98 20.20 -7.69
C SER A 130 -8.89 21.58 -7.02
N GLU A 131 -9.47 22.60 -7.62
CA GLU A 131 -9.53 23.96 -7.08
C GLU A 131 -10.29 24.00 -5.75
N GLU A 132 -11.47 23.36 -5.68
CA GLU A 132 -12.29 23.28 -4.46
C GLU A 132 -11.58 22.56 -3.32
N GLN A 133 -10.79 21.53 -3.61
CA GLN A 133 -10.02 20.76 -2.63
C GLN A 133 -8.63 21.34 -2.33
N ARG A 134 -8.30 22.48 -2.95
CA ARG A 134 -6.95 23.07 -2.90
C ARG A 134 -5.85 22.07 -3.25
N GLY A 135 -6.14 21.18 -4.20
CA GLY A 135 -5.22 20.16 -4.71
C GLY A 135 -4.22 20.77 -5.69
N GLU A 136 -2.94 20.42 -5.54
CA GLU A 136 -1.88 20.90 -6.43
C GLU A 136 -1.64 19.94 -7.60
N LEU A 137 -2.11 18.70 -7.49
CA LEU A 137 -1.85 17.65 -8.48
C LEU A 137 -3.14 16.88 -8.80
N ILE A 138 -3.39 16.72 -10.11
CA ILE A 138 -4.43 15.82 -10.62
C ILE A 138 -3.72 14.63 -11.27
N HIS A 139 -3.97 13.44 -10.73
CA HIS A 139 -3.50 12.18 -11.30
C HIS A 139 -4.65 11.51 -12.05
N VAL A 140 -4.55 11.43 -13.38
CA VAL A 140 -5.56 10.82 -14.23
C VAL A 140 -5.06 9.47 -14.72
N VAL A 141 -5.81 8.42 -14.41
CA VAL A 141 -5.61 7.07 -14.97
C VAL A 141 -6.56 6.91 -16.14
N LEU A 142 -6.01 6.73 -17.33
CA LEU A 142 -6.78 6.44 -18.53
C LEU A 142 -7.08 4.93 -18.56
N PHE A 143 -8.35 4.59 -18.66
CA PHE A 143 -8.86 3.24 -18.54
C PHE A 143 -9.79 2.91 -19.72
N GLY A 144 -10.05 1.63 -19.95
CA GLY A 144 -10.99 1.16 -20.97
C GLY A 144 -10.71 -0.27 -21.36
N GLY A 145 -11.36 -0.75 -22.41
CA GLY A 145 -11.03 -2.02 -23.00
C GLY A 145 -9.54 -2.07 -23.37
N GLU A 146 -9.15 -1.31 -24.41
CA GLU A 146 -7.74 -0.96 -24.69
C GLU A 146 -7.66 0.55 -24.95
N PRO A 147 -7.20 1.35 -23.97
CA PRO A 147 -7.25 2.82 -24.05
C PRO A 147 -6.41 3.44 -25.17
N LEU A 148 -5.46 2.67 -25.74
CA LEU A 148 -4.57 3.13 -26.81
C LEU A 148 -5.00 2.65 -28.21
N LEU A 149 -6.17 2.03 -28.33
CA LEU A 149 -6.69 1.53 -29.60
C LEU A 149 -7.10 2.65 -30.55
#